data_00bc657a56fb9477725a18d5163cdc81
#
_entry.id   00bc657a56fb9477725a18d5163cdc81
#
_cell.length_a   1.000
_cell.length_b   1.000
_cell.length_c   1.000
_cell.angle_alpha   90.00
_cell.angle_beta   90.00
_cell.angle_gamma   90.00
#
_symmetry.space_group_name_H-M   'P 1'
#
loop_
_entity.id
_entity.type
_entity.pdbx_description
1 polymer ?
#
loop_
_entity_poly.entity_id
_entity_poly.type
_entity_poly.pdbx_seq_one_letter_code
_entity_poly.pdbx_strand_id
1 'polypeptide(L)'
;MRLLNFFTICFFVVNVNAQSYNSDRVSFTNFMIRMYNDAPFEGVRAVNDYDNAFLISVLALDKEKYKTESVLNRVASVKAMANASRYFNGSNITQDMIIHTTEKADGTSDTEIIENIRENSVGYVKALEQLTNFKRKDGLQVFIFITPLSTIKTN
;
A
#
# COMPACT_ATOMS: atom_id res chain seq x y z
N MET A 1 63.46 21.66 12.19
CA MET A 1 62.36 20.81 12.70
C MET A 1 61.08 21.19 11.94
N ARG A 2 60.65 20.37 10.96
CA ARG A 2 59.41 20.56 10.20
C ARG A 2 58.41 19.54 10.72
N LEU A 3 57.33 20.00 11.36
CA LEU A 3 56.18 19.16 11.75
C LEU A 3 55.32 18.92 10.52
N LEU A 4 55.19 17.68 10.10
CA LEU A 4 54.34 17.21 9.04
C LEU A 4 52.95 16.88 9.65
N ASN A 5 51.95 17.72 9.41
CA ASN A 5 50.58 17.46 9.81
C ASN A 5 49.96 16.42 8.85
N PHE A 6 49.72 15.21 9.35
CA PHE A 6 48.95 14.16 8.67
C PHE A 6 47.47 14.45 8.92
N PHE A 7 46.79 14.93 7.88
CA PHE A 7 45.32 15.10 7.88
C PHE A 7 44.71 13.76 7.47
N THR A 8 44.21 12.99 8.42
CA THR A 8 43.50 11.73 8.16
C THR A 8 42.11 12.04 7.72
N ILE A 9 41.81 11.90 6.42
CA ILE A 9 40.47 11.98 5.85
C ILE A 9 39.75 10.66 6.13
N CYS A 10 38.81 10.65 7.08
CA CYS A 10 37.89 9.55 7.28
C CYS A 10 36.81 9.59 6.16
N PHE A 11 36.93 8.67 5.21
CA PHE A 11 35.86 8.39 4.26
C PHE A 11 34.73 7.65 4.99
N PHE A 12 33.61 8.34 5.24
CA PHE A 12 32.36 7.70 5.60
C PHE A 12 31.77 7.04 4.36
N VAL A 13 31.85 5.72 4.27
CA VAL A 13 31.11 4.92 3.30
C VAL A 13 29.65 4.88 3.76
N VAL A 14 28.82 5.76 3.21
CA VAL A 14 27.37 5.71 3.43
C VAL A 14 26.82 4.57 2.59
N ASN A 15 26.30 3.52 3.22
CA ASN A 15 25.65 2.40 2.54
C ASN A 15 24.36 2.88 1.84
N VAL A 16 24.37 2.87 0.51
CA VAL A 16 23.28 3.33 -0.37
C VAL A 16 22.26 2.19 -0.62
N ASN A 17 21.82 1.49 0.43
CA ASN A 17 20.75 0.49 0.29
C ASN A 17 19.32 1.06 0.44
N ALA A 18 19.19 2.37 0.71
CA ALA A 18 17.88 3.01 0.86
C ALA A 18 17.20 3.35 -0.48
N GLN A 19 17.92 3.33 -1.61
CA GLN A 19 17.36 3.79 -2.89
C GLN A 19 16.53 2.74 -3.64
N SER A 20 16.82 1.45 -3.53
CA SER A 20 16.03 0.41 -4.24
C SER A 20 14.64 0.23 -3.63
N TYR A 21 14.52 0.19 -2.30
CA TYR A 21 13.23 0.09 -1.63
C TYR A 21 12.31 1.29 -1.94
N ASN A 22 12.88 2.47 -2.12
CA ASN A 22 12.11 3.68 -2.43
C ASN A 22 11.63 3.71 -3.90
N SER A 23 12.37 3.14 -4.86
CA SER A 23 11.99 3.08 -6.28
C SER A 23 10.79 2.15 -6.51
N ASP A 24 10.76 0.99 -5.86
CA ASP A 24 9.66 0.01 -6.00
C ASP A 24 8.37 0.57 -5.40
N ARG A 25 8.45 1.21 -4.23
CA ARG A 25 7.30 1.87 -3.62
C ARG A 25 6.76 3.02 -4.48
N VAL A 26 7.64 3.82 -5.10
CA VAL A 26 7.25 4.90 -6.03
C VAL A 26 6.59 4.33 -7.29
N SER A 27 7.15 3.28 -7.87
CA SER A 27 6.60 2.61 -9.05
C SER A 27 5.21 2.04 -8.78
N PHE A 28 5.05 1.34 -7.67
CA PHE A 28 3.76 0.80 -7.22
C PHE A 28 2.74 1.92 -6.94
N THR A 29 3.15 3.00 -6.27
CA THR A 29 2.29 4.16 -6.01
C THR A 29 1.78 4.77 -7.30
N ASN A 30 2.68 4.99 -8.28
CA ASN A 30 2.32 5.53 -9.59
C ASN A 30 1.39 4.59 -10.37
N PHE A 31 1.59 3.28 -10.28
CA PHE A 31 0.68 2.28 -10.84
C PHE A 31 -0.72 2.43 -10.24
N MET A 32 -0.82 2.48 -8.91
CA MET A 32 -2.10 2.60 -8.20
C MET A 32 -2.85 3.89 -8.56
N ILE A 33 -2.14 5.02 -8.70
CA ILE A 33 -2.74 6.30 -9.11
C ILE A 33 -3.27 6.22 -10.54
N ARG A 34 -2.51 5.64 -11.48
CA ARG A 34 -2.97 5.47 -12.88
C ARG A 34 -4.19 4.57 -12.94
N MET A 35 -4.12 3.39 -12.32
CA MET A 35 -5.22 2.43 -12.27
C MET A 35 -6.51 3.07 -11.72
N TYR A 36 -6.39 3.84 -10.63
CA TYR A 36 -7.54 4.53 -10.06
C TYR A 36 -8.10 5.59 -11.02
N ASN A 37 -7.25 6.34 -11.72
CA ASN A 37 -7.70 7.36 -12.67
C ASN A 37 -8.40 6.75 -13.91
N ASP A 38 -7.96 5.56 -14.34
CA ASP A 38 -8.53 4.85 -15.47
C ASP A 38 -9.85 4.16 -15.11
N ALA A 39 -9.93 3.56 -13.92
CA ALA A 39 -11.09 2.85 -13.40
C ALA A 39 -11.28 3.15 -11.90
N PRO A 40 -11.90 4.30 -11.53
CA PRO A 40 -12.09 4.68 -10.14
C PRO A 40 -12.92 3.65 -9.36
N PHE A 41 -12.45 3.29 -8.17
CA PHE A 41 -13.20 2.44 -7.24
C PHE A 41 -12.97 2.89 -5.80
N GLU A 42 -13.89 2.54 -4.91
CA GLU A 42 -13.75 2.67 -3.46
C GLU A 42 -14.02 1.30 -2.82
N GLY A 43 -13.35 1.04 -1.70
CA GLY A 43 -13.47 -0.22 -0.98
C GLY A 43 -12.13 -0.94 -0.82
N VAL A 44 -12.22 -2.25 -0.58
CA VAL A 44 -11.05 -3.09 -0.29
C VAL A 44 -10.83 -4.08 -1.42
N ARG A 45 -9.58 -4.25 -1.83
CA ARG A 45 -9.15 -5.22 -2.83
C ARG A 45 -7.79 -5.81 -2.46
N ALA A 46 -7.49 -6.97 -2.99
CA ALA A 46 -6.13 -7.50 -3.02
C ALA A 46 -5.43 -7.05 -4.32
N VAL A 47 -4.13 -6.80 -4.24
CA VAL A 47 -3.28 -6.51 -5.41
C VAL A 47 -2.16 -7.53 -5.40
N ASN A 48 -2.02 -8.26 -6.49
CA ASN A 48 -0.90 -9.17 -6.74
C ASN A 48 0.11 -8.48 -7.65
N ASP A 49 1.31 -8.24 -7.13
CA ASP A 49 2.42 -7.57 -7.81
C ASP A 49 3.64 -8.49 -7.85
N TYR A 50 3.75 -9.28 -8.90
CA TYR A 50 4.76 -10.35 -9.06
C TYR A 50 4.77 -11.30 -7.85
N ASP A 51 5.87 -11.31 -7.08
CA ASP A 51 6.06 -12.15 -5.88
C ASP A 51 5.45 -11.55 -4.61
N ASN A 52 4.82 -10.37 -4.72
CA ASN A 52 4.26 -9.64 -3.58
C ASN A 52 2.74 -9.53 -3.71
N ALA A 53 2.05 -9.76 -2.63
CA ALA A 53 0.62 -9.50 -2.55
C ALA A 53 0.34 -8.43 -1.48
N PHE A 54 -0.62 -7.57 -1.77
CA PHE A 54 -1.00 -6.46 -0.91
C PHE A 54 -2.50 -6.42 -0.73
N LEU A 55 -2.95 -6.07 0.47
CA LEU A 55 -4.31 -5.61 0.70
C LEU A 55 -4.33 -4.09 0.58
N ILE A 56 -5.28 -3.56 -0.17
CA ILE A 56 -5.50 -2.12 -0.29
C ILE A 56 -6.90 -1.74 0.18
N SER A 57 -7.02 -0.55 0.76
CA SER A 57 -8.29 0.09 1.08
C SER A 57 -8.29 1.49 0.47
N VAL A 58 -9.24 1.74 -0.42
CA VAL A 58 -9.36 2.99 -1.18
C VAL A 58 -10.64 3.71 -0.77
N LEU A 59 -10.52 5.00 -0.51
CA LEU A 59 -11.67 5.86 -0.18
C LEU A 59 -11.45 7.29 -0.68
N ALA A 60 -12.56 7.98 -0.98
CA ALA A 60 -12.57 9.39 -1.34
C ALA A 60 -13.32 10.19 -0.28
N LEU A 61 -12.76 11.32 0.15
CA LEU A 61 -13.32 12.19 1.16
C LEU A 61 -13.41 13.63 0.64
N ASP A 62 -14.49 14.29 0.99
CA ASP A 62 -14.65 15.72 0.77
C ASP A 62 -13.82 16.48 1.81
N LYS A 63 -12.75 17.14 1.35
CA LYS A 63 -11.83 17.89 2.21
C LYS A 63 -12.51 19.03 2.96
N GLU A 64 -13.54 19.63 2.37
CA GLU A 64 -14.22 20.79 2.96
C GLU A 64 -15.01 20.44 4.24
N LYS A 65 -15.34 19.15 4.42
CA LYS A 65 -16.00 18.66 5.64
C LYS A 65 -15.11 18.57 6.87
N TYR A 66 -13.79 18.79 6.71
CA TYR A 66 -12.83 18.63 7.80
C TYR A 66 -12.04 19.91 8.04
N LYS A 67 -11.95 20.32 9.32
CA LYS A 67 -11.34 21.59 9.72
C LYS A 67 -9.84 21.68 9.41
N THR A 68 -9.14 20.55 9.44
CA THR A 68 -7.68 20.47 9.22
C THR A 68 -7.33 19.22 8.45
N GLU A 69 -6.18 19.25 7.79
CA GLU A 69 -5.64 18.10 7.09
C GLU A 69 -5.31 16.92 8.04
N SER A 70 -4.87 17.22 9.26
CA SER A 70 -4.63 16.20 10.28
C SER A 70 -5.91 15.46 10.65
N VAL A 71 -7.03 16.17 10.80
CA VAL A 71 -8.35 15.53 11.04
C VAL A 71 -8.79 14.72 9.85
N LEU A 72 -8.62 15.24 8.64
CA LEU A 72 -8.93 14.51 7.40
C LEU A 72 -8.15 13.19 7.30
N ASN A 73 -6.83 13.22 7.50
CA ASN A 73 -5.97 12.04 7.45
C ASN A 73 -6.34 11.00 8.52
N ARG A 74 -6.64 11.46 9.74
CA ARG A 74 -7.08 10.57 10.82
C ARG A 74 -8.42 9.91 10.49
N VAL A 75 -9.38 10.64 9.97
CA VAL A 75 -10.69 10.11 9.55
C VAL A 75 -10.51 9.13 8.39
N ALA A 76 -9.63 9.43 7.42
CA ALA A 76 -9.32 8.53 6.33
C ALA A 76 -8.78 7.20 6.85
N SER A 77 -7.81 7.21 7.78
CA SER A 77 -7.25 6.00 8.37
C SER A 77 -8.32 5.16 9.09
N VAL A 78 -9.15 5.79 9.94
CA VAL A 78 -10.22 5.07 10.66
C VAL A 78 -11.23 4.46 9.68
N LYS A 79 -11.62 5.18 8.64
CA LYS A 79 -12.54 4.67 7.61
C LYS A 79 -11.93 3.53 6.79
N ALA A 80 -10.63 3.62 6.44
CA ALA A 80 -9.93 2.56 5.74
C ALA A 80 -9.94 1.25 6.56
N MET A 81 -9.61 1.34 7.84
CA MET A 81 -9.65 0.19 8.77
C MET A 81 -11.07 -0.37 8.93
N ALA A 82 -12.08 0.50 9.05
CA ALA A 82 -13.47 0.07 9.14
C ALA A 82 -13.98 -0.61 7.86
N ASN A 83 -13.54 -0.15 6.68
CA ASN A 83 -13.85 -0.77 5.40
C ASN A 83 -13.21 -2.16 5.30
N ALA A 84 -11.93 -2.27 5.66
CA ALA A 84 -11.22 -3.54 5.68
C ALA A 84 -11.87 -4.52 6.67
N SER A 85 -12.22 -4.08 7.87
CA SER A 85 -12.91 -4.92 8.86
C SER A 85 -14.27 -5.42 8.36
N ARG A 86 -15.07 -4.55 7.72
CA ARG A 86 -16.36 -4.96 7.13
C ARG A 86 -16.18 -5.94 5.97
N TYR A 87 -15.17 -5.73 5.14
CA TYR A 87 -14.83 -6.62 4.06
C TYR A 87 -14.55 -8.05 4.56
N PHE A 88 -13.74 -8.20 5.61
CA PHE A 88 -13.42 -9.51 6.19
C PHE A 88 -14.61 -10.17 6.90
N ASN A 89 -15.47 -9.39 7.53
CA ASN A 89 -16.58 -9.92 8.34
C ASN A 89 -17.88 -10.15 7.56
N GLY A 90 -18.02 -9.56 6.37
CA GLY A 90 -19.30 -9.53 5.66
C GLY A 90 -19.27 -9.88 4.18
N SER A 91 -18.09 -10.01 3.58
CA SER A 91 -17.96 -10.27 2.14
C SER A 91 -17.36 -11.64 1.86
N ASN A 92 -17.93 -12.36 0.90
CA ASN A 92 -17.21 -13.46 0.27
C ASN A 92 -16.05 -12.86 -0.53
N ILE A 93 -14.82 -13.20 -0.15
CA ILE A 93 -13.64 -12.82 -0.91
C ILE A 93 -13.60 -13.72 -2.13
N THR A 94 -13.66 -13.13 -3.32
CA THR A 94 -13.69 -13.81 -4.61
C THR A 94 -12.50 -13.39 -5.48
N GLN A 95 -12.16 -14.18 -6.50
CA GLN A 95 -11.00 -13.92 -7.36
C GLN A 95 -11.10 -12.60 -8.13
N ASP A 96 -12.31 -12.15 -8.47
CA ASP A 96 -12.56 -10.86 -9.13
C ASP A 96 -12.22 -9.63 -8.27
N MET A 97 -11.94 -9.84 -6.98
CA MET A 97 -11.46 -8.79 -6.06
C MET A 97 -9.94 -8.64 -6.05
N ILE A 98 -9.22 -9.49 -6.78
CA ILE A 98 -7.76 -9.44 -6.89
C ILE A 98 -7.39 -8.66 -8.15
N ILE A 99 -6.55 -7.66 -7.97
CA ILE A 99 -5.98 -6.86 -9.05
C ILE A 99 -4.57 -7.37 -9.33
N HIS A 100 -4.33 -7.76 -10.58
CA HIS A 100 -3.01 -8.19 -11.03
C HIS A 100 -2.27 -7.03 -11.70
N THR A 101 -1.01 -6.84 -11.37
CA THR A 101 -0.14 -5.84 -12.02
C THR A 101 0.44 -6.36 -13.33
N THR A 102 0.36 -7.69 -13.56
CA THR A 102 0.85 -8.39 -14.75
C THR A 102 -0.21 -9.31 -15.35
N GLU A 103 -0.10 -9.60 -16.65
CA GLU A 103 -1.05 -10.47 -17.37
C GLU A 103 -0.95 -11.96 -17.03
N LYS A 104 0.07 -12.38 -16.28
CA LYS A 104 0.24 -13.78 -15.87
C LYS A 104 -0.34 -13.99 -14.47
N ALA A 105 -1.66 -14.11 -14.40
CA ALA A 105 -2.34 -14.60 -13.21
C ALA A 105 -2.38 -16.14 -13.24
N ASP A 106 -1.78 -16.77 -12.25
CA ASP A 106 -1.98 -18.19 -11.97
C ASP A 106 -3.13 -18.30 -10.95
N GLY A 107 -4.21 -18.98 -11.31
CA GLY A 107 -5.38 -19.14 -10.45
C GLY A 107 -5.09 -19.82 -9.10
N THR A 108 -3.99 -20.58 -9.00
CA THR A 108 -3.52 -21.16 -7.74
C THR A 108 -3.08 -20.07 -6.76
N SER A 109 -2.34 -19.08 -7.25
CA SER A 109 -1.89 -17.92 -6.46
C SER A 109 -3.07 -17.13 -5.86
N ASP A 110 -4.17 -16.99 -6.59
CA ASP A 110 -5.35 -16.26 -6.12
C ASP A 110 -6.05 -16.98 -4.96
N THR A 111 -6.13 -18.31 -5.02
CA THR A 111 -6.70 -19.12 -3.93
C THR A 111 -5.88 -18.95 -2.64
N GLU A 112 -4.56 -19.01 -2.76
CA GLU A 112 -3.65 -18.82 -1.63
C GLU A 112 -3.75 -17.42 -1.02
N ILE A 113 -3.87 -16.39 -1.86
CA ILE A 113 -4.09 -15.01 -1.40
C ILE A 113 -5.39 -14.90 -0.60
N ILE A 114 -6.49 -15.49 -1.11
CA ILE A 114 -7.79 -15.45 -0.45
C ILE A 114 -7.75 -16.14 0.92
N GLU A 115 -7.14 -17.33 0.99
CA GLU A 115 -7.00 -18.08 2.24
C GLU A 115 -6.17 -17.31 3.28
N ASN A 116 -5.01 -16.78 2.86
CA ASN A 116 -4.16 -15.97 3.73
C ASN A 116 -4.89 -14.73 4.28
N ILE A 117 -5.67 -14.04 3.44
CA ILE A 117 -6.46 -12.90 3.88
C ILE A 117 -7.47 -13.32 4.94
N ARG A 118 -8.17 -14.44 4.76
CA ARG A 118 -9.17 -14.94 5.71
C ARG A 118 -8.54 -15.26 7.08
N GLU A 119 -7.40 -15.94 7.07
CA GLU A 119 -6.72 -16.38 8.29
C GLU A 119 -6.13 -15.22 9.10
N ASN A 120 -5.61 -14.20 8.44
CA ASN A 120 -4.81 -13.13 9.06
C ASN A 120 -5.52 -11.76 9.09
N SER A 121 -6.81 -11.70 8.82
CA SER A 121 -7.59 -10.47 8.61
C SER A 121 -7.42 -9.42 9.70
N VAL A 122 -7.44 -9.80 10.97
CA VAL A 122 -7.30 -8.84 12.10
C VAL A 122 -5.93 -8.18 12.11
N GLY A 123 -4.88 -8.92 11.77
CA GLY A 123 -3.52 -8.41 11.66
C GLY A 123 -3.41 -7.39 10.52
N TYR A 124 -3.95 -7.71 9.37
CA TYR A 124 -3.91 -6.81 8.20
C TYR A 124 -4.67 -5.50 8.40
N VAL A 125 -5.84 -5.53 9.06
CA VAL A 125 -6.57 -4.30 9.39
C VAL A 125 -5.74 -3.36 10.26
N LYS A 126 -5.04 -3.89 11.27
CA LYS A 126 -4.19 -3.10 12.17
C LYS A 126 -2.91 -2.58 11.50
N ALA A 127 -2.41 -3.29 10.50
CA ALA A 127 -1.19 -2.97 9.79
C ALA A 127 -1.41 -2.05 8.57
N LEU A 128 -2.66 -1.63 8.28
CA LEU A 128 -2.94 -0.70 7.19
C LEU A 128 -2.23 0.64 7.41
N GLU A 129 -1.37 1.01 6.47
CA GLU A 129 -0.68 2.29 6.43
C GLU A 129 -1.06 3.09 5.17
N GLN A 130 -0.96 4.40 5.24
CA GLN A 130 -1.24 5.25 4.08
C GLN A 130 -0.10 5.11 3.05
N LEU A 131 -0.44 4.62 1.85
CA LEU A 131 0.47 4.58 0.70
C LEU A 131 0.59 5.95 0.07
N THR A 132 -0.56 6.56 -0.26
CA THR A 132 -0.63 7.87 -0.92
C THR A 132 -1.99 8.52 -0.72
N ASN A 133 -2.05 9.81 -1.04
CA ASN A 133 -3.30 10.53 -1.27
C ASN A 133 -3.13 11.51 -2.42
N PHE A 134 -4.21 11.82 -3.13
CA PHE A 134 -4.21 12.78 -4.23
C PHE A 134 -5.61 13.35 -4.45
N LYS A 135 -5.67 14.51 -5.11
CA LYS A 135 -6.93 15.18 -5.41
C LYS A 135 -7.51 14.64 -6.72
N ARG A 136 -8.76 14.21 -6.67
CA ARG A 136 -9.56 13.80 -7.83
C ARG A 136 -10.09 15.04 -8.57
N LYS A 137 -10.46 14.89 -9.85
CA LYS A 137 -10.94 16.00 -10.72
C LYS A 137 -12.18 16.70 -10.19
N ASP A 138 -13.04 15.99 -9.46
CA ASP A 138 -14.26 16.52 -8.84
C ASP A 138 -14.00 17.19 -7.47
N GLY A 139 -12.73 17.29 -7.04
CA GLY A 139 -12.32 17.97 -5.82
C GLY A 139 -12.18 17.06 -4.61
N LEU A 140 -12.64 15.82 -4.64
CA LEU A 140 -12.48 14.88 -3.55
C LEU A 140 -11.02 14.50 -3.35
N GLN A 141 -10.63 14.26 -2.10
CA GLN A 141 -9.32 13.74 -1.74
C GLN A 141 -9.40 12.22 -1.67
N VAL A 142 -8.66 11.56 -2.54
CA VAL A 142 -8.54 10.10 -2.57
C VAL A 142 -7.41 9.69 -1.65
N PHE A 143 -7.63 8.62 -0.88
CA PHE A 143 -6.65 7.99 0.00
C PHE A 143 -6.53 6.53 -0.39
N ILE A 144 -5.31 6.05 -0.51
CA ILE A 144 -4.99 4.64 -0.70
C ILE A 144 -4.17 4.17 0.50
N PHE A 145 -4.70 3.20 1.23
CA PHE A 145 -4.02 2.50 2.31
C PHE A 145 -3.60 1.12 1.84
N ILE A 146 -2.50 0.62 2.38
CA ILE A 146 -1.89 -0.65 1.99
C ILE A 146 -1.38 -1.42 3.20
N THR A 147 -1.43 -2.73 3.13
CA THR A 147 -0.65 -3.63 3.98
C THR A 147 -0.14 -4.80 3.15
N PRO A 148 1.14 -5.20 3.28
CA PRO A 148 1.63 -6.40 2.64
C PRO A 148 0.92 -7.64 3.22
N LEU A 149 0.52 -8.54 2.35
CA LEU A 149 0.08 -9.87 2.72
C LEU A 149 1.35 -10.73 2.89
N SER A 150 1.43 -11.48 3.98
CA SER A 150 2.60 -12.34 4.21
C SER A 150 2.75 -13.30 3.03
N THR A 151 3.95 -13.36 2.47
CA THR A 151 4.26 -14.32 1.40
C THR A 151 4.07 -15.73 1.96
N ILE A 152 3.18 -16.51 1.35
CA ILE A 152 3.02 -17.92 1.70
C ILE A 152 4.32 -18.59 1.27
N LYS A 153 5.14 -18.97 2.25
CA LYS A 153 6.26 -19.87 1.97
C LYS A 153 5.65 -21.24 1.74
N THR A 154 5.48 -21.63 0.48
CA THR A 154 5.29 -23.01 0.09
C THR A 154 6.51 -23.81 0.56
N ASN A 155 6.33 -24.62 1.60
CA ASN A 155 7.30 -25.64 2.02
C ASN A 155 7.33 -26.78 1.03
#